data_a6c981f9d22f03c0c08d7b60d171a868
#
_entry.id   a6c981f9d22f03c0c08d7b60d171a868
#
_cell.length_a   1.000
_cell.length_b   1.000
_cell.length_c   1.000
_cell.angle_alpha   90.00
_cell.angle_beta   90.00
_cell.angle_gamma   90.00
#
_symmetry.space_group_name_H-M   'P 1'
#
loop_
_entity.id
_entity.type
_entity.pdbx_description
1 polymer ?
#
loop_
_entity_poly.entity_id
_entity_poly.type
_entity_poly.pdbx_seq_one_letter_code
_entity_poly.pdbx_strand_id
1 'polypeptide(L)'
;MLRFAAAMMVVFFHYAFRGYAADSLSPVAYPELASLAQYGYLGVHLFFMISGFVILMTASSGDLRKFVISRATRLFPAFWFSCTLTFLVILMFGEPQFSATLKQYLINLTMLAEFVDVPLIDGVYWTLTIELKFYAMIALVLALGRINSIEKIFILWLAATLVLDVFPSWSLSRAIIAGQAQFFVAGAVCFLIYHRGTSLPRVLTLVACWAIAIYRELVGLHWFLETYHSQLNPIVVATLISLFFAIMTLVAFRRTGFVGRRNWIAMGALTYPLYLIHQNIGFIIFQRTNGQVNRYLLLVMIIVAMLTLAFFVHAFVEKKLARVLKRLLQSAFDPHRMGPKATT
;
A
#
# COMPACT_ATOMS: atom_id res chain seq x y z
N MET A 1 12.63 -5.31 -5.15
CA MET A 1 12.23 -5.26 -6.57
C MET A 1 10.70 -5.26 -6.74
N LEU A 2 9.95 -6.31 -6.37
CA LEU A 2 8.48 -6.40 -6.61
C LEU A 2 7.69 -5.18 -6.10
N ARG A 3 7.95 -4.71 -4.87
CA ARG A 3 7.33 -3.49 -4.35
C ARG A 3 7.59 -2.27 -5.22
N PHE A 4 8.79 -2.14 -5.76
CA PHE A 4 9.14 -1.01 -6.64
C PHE A 4 8.41 -1.11 -7.98
N ALA A 5 8.33 -2.30 -8.56
CA ALA A 5 7.54 -2.50 -9.78
C ALA A 5 6.06 -2.15 -9.57
N ALA A 6 5.47 -2.61 -8.45
CA ALA A 6 4.10 -2.25 -8.08
C ALA A 6 3.91 -0.74 -7.88
N ALA A 7 4.88 -0.04 -7.26
CA ALA A 7 4.83 1.42 -7.13
C ALA A 7 4.88 2.12 -8.48
N MET A 8 5.75 1.68 -9.37
CA MET A 8 5.84 2.26 -10.72
C MET A 8 4.58 2.03 -11.54
N MET A 9 3.92 0.86 -11.41
CA MET A 9 2.62 0.63 -12.03
C MET A 9 1.59 1.67 -11.56
N VAL A 10 1.53 1.94 -10.25
CA VAL A 10 0.61 2.94 -9.67
C VAL A 10 0.96 4.36 -10.09
N VAL A 11 2.25 4.72 -10.12
CA VAL A 11 2.71 6.03 -10.63
C VAL A 11 2.29 6.23 -12.09
N PHE A 12 2.49 5.22 -12.95
CA PHE A 12 2.08 5.26 -14.34
C PHE A 12 0.56 5.39 -14.49
N PHE A 13 -0.22 4.66 -13.69
CA PHE A 13 -1.67 4.79 -13.64
C PHE A 13 -2.10 6.22 -13.35
N HIS A 14 -1.51 6.85 -12.32
CA HIS A 14 -1.86 8.21 -11.95
C HIS A 14 -1.46 9.22 -13.02
N TYR A 15 -0.25 9.15 -13.52
CA TYR A 15 0.29 10.20 -14.41
C TYR A 15 -0.13 10.05 -15.87
N ALA A 16 -0.17 8.83 -16.39
CA ALA A 16 -0.44 8.60 -17.80
C ALA A 16 -1.90 8.23 -18.09
N PHE A 17 -2.75 8.04 -17.07
CA PHE A 17 -4.15 7.71 -17.24
C PHE A 17 -5.06 8.50 -16.28
N ARG A 18 -5.06 8.18 -14.97
CA ARG A 18 -6.05 8.67 -14.02
C ARG A 18 -6.10 10.19 -13.93
N GLY A 19 -4.94 10.86 -13.94
CA GLY A 19 -4.88 12.30 -13.78
C GLY A 19 -5.69 13.07 -14.82
N TYR A 20 -5.74 12.57 -16.05
CA TYR A 20 -6.56 13.16 -17.11
C TYR A 20 -7.98 12.58 -17.16
N ALA A 21 -8.13 11.26 -16.95
CA ALA A 21 -9.40 10.54 -17.11
C ALA A 21 -10.40 10.80 -15.96
N ALA A 22 -9.92 11.15 -14.75
CA ALA A 22 -10.77 11.39 -13.59
C ALA A 22 -10.59 12.81 -13.05
N ASP A 23 -11.70 13.53 -12.87
CA ASP A 23 -11.80 14.82 -12.19
C ASP A 23 -10.87 15.92 -12.75
N SER A 24 -10.29 15.72 -13.94
CA SER A 24 -9.33 16.64 -14.57
C SER A 24 -8.17 17.04 -13.64
N LEU A 25 -7.69 16.09 -12.82
CA LEU A 25 -6.59 16.31 -11.87
C LEU A 25 -5.27 16.65 -12.55
N SER A 26 -5.11 16.32 -13.82
CA SER A 26 -4.01 16.72 -14.69
C SER A 26 -4.55 17.18 -16.05
N PRO A 27 -4.07 18.31 -16.59
CA PRO A 27 -4.48 18.77 -17.92
C PRO A 27 -3.78 18.00 -19.05
N VAL A 28 -2.82 17.13 -18.74
CA VAL A 28 -1.97 16.45 -19.74
C VAL A 28 -2.48 15.05 -20.02
N ALA A 29 -2.89 14.82 -21.29
CA ALA A 29 -3.28 13.52 -21.78
C ALA A 29 -2.11 12.76 -22.42
N TYR A 30 -2.10 11.43 -22.24
CA TYR A 30 -1.12 10.50 -22.83
C TYR A 30 -1.85 9.37 -23.59
N PRO A 31 -2.52 9.63 -24.72
CA PRO A 31 -3.38 8.64 -25.40
C PRO A 31 -2.67 7.33 -25.73
N GLU A 32 -1.39 7.39 -26.13
CA GLU A 32 -0.60 6.23 -26.51
C GLU A 32 -0.20 5.35 -25.32
N LEU A 33 -0.08 5.96 -24.12
CA LEU A 33 0.28 5.25 -22.88
C LEU A 33 -0.95 4.85 -22.07
N ALA A 34 -2.06 5.55 -22.25
CA ALA A 34 -3.27 5.38 -21.45
C ALA A 34 -3.81 3.94 -21.51
N SER A 35 -3.79 3.33 -22.69
CA SER A 35 -4.24 1.95 -22.92
C SER A 35 -3.47 0.90 -22.09
N LEU A 36 -2.21 1.15 -21.76
CA LEU A 36 -1.41 0.32 -20.88
C LEU A 36 -1.50 0.81 -19.43
N ALA A 37 -1.37 2.11 -19.21
CA ALA A 37 -1.31 2.72 -17.89
C ALA A 37 -2.60 2.52 -17.07
N GLN A 38 -3.77 2.39 -17.72
CA GLN A 38 -5.05 2.14 -17.06
C GLN A 38 -5.07 0.87 -16.19
N TYR A 39 -4.24 -0.13 -16.48
CA TYR A 39 -4.11 -1.34 -15.67
C TYR A 39 -3.16 -1.18 -14.47
N GLY A 40 -2.48 -0.05 -14.36
CA GLY A 40 -1.48 0.17 -13.31
C GLY A 40 -2.05 0.22 -11.89
N TYR A 41 -3.36 0.48 -11.71
CA TYR A 41 -4.03 0.42 -10.41
C TYR A 41 -3.90 -0.97 -9.76
N LEU A 42 -3.82 -2.04 -10.57
CA LEU A 42 -3.61 -3.41 -10.08
C LEU A 42 -2.31 -3.57 -9.28
N GLY A 43 -1.35 -2.66 -9.43
CA GLY A 43 -0.15 -2.62 -8.58
C GLY A 43 -0.46 -2.54 -7.09
N VAL A 44 -1.60 -1.95 -6.70
CA VAL A 44 -2.07 -1.91 -5.30
C VAL A 44 -2.36 -3.32 -4.77
N HIS A 45 -2.91 -4.21 -5.59
CA HIS A 45 -3.20 -5.59 -5.19
C HIS A 45 -1.91 -6.37 -4.93
N LEU A 46 -0.88 -6.18 -5.77
CA LEU A 46 0.44 -6.75 -5.52
C LEU A 46 1.06 -6.19 -4.22
N PHE A 47 0.85 -4.90 -3.90
CA PHE A 47 1.26 -4.35 -2.62
C PHE A 47 0.58 -5.06 -1.44
N PHE A 48 -0.72 -5.28 -1.48
CA PHE A 48 -1.43 -5.98 -0.41
C PHE A 48 -0.96 -7.43 -0.25
N MET A 49 -0.66 -8.15 -1.34
CA MET A 49 -0.07 -9.49 -1.27
C MET A 49 1.31 -9.46 -0.61
N ILE A 50 2.20 -8.53 -1.02
CA ILE A 50 3.52 -8.39 -0.40
C ILE A 50 3.39 -7.98 1.07
N SER A 51 2.43 -7.12 1.41
CA SER A 51 2.15 -6.73 2.79
C SER A 51 1.66 -7.91 3.62
N GLY A 52 0.73 -8.72 3.13
CA GLY A 52 0.30 -9.96 3.78
C GLY A 52 1.47 -10.88 4.14
N PHE A 53 2.38 -11.11 3.19
CA PHE A 53 3.59 -11.89 3.39
C PHE A 53 4.50 -11.32 4.50
N VAL A 54 4.86 -10.04 4.39
CA VAL A 54 5.83 -9.39 5.29
C VAL A 54 5.25 -9.13 6.68
N ILE A 55 3.96 -8.83 6.77
CA ILE A 55 3.28 -8.60 8.06
C ILE A 55 3.22 -9.90 8.85
N LEU A 56 2.81 -11.00 8.23
CA LEU A 56 2.78 -12.29 8.91
C LEU A 56 4.19 -12.78 9.26
N MET A 57 5.19 -12.53 8.40
CA MET A 57 6.59 -12.81 8.71
C MET A 57 7.04 -12.05 9.98
N THR A 58 6.64 -10.80 10.15
CA THR A 58 6.97 -10.03 11.35
C THR A 58 6.20 -10.51 12.59
N ALA A 59 4.96 -10.96 12.41
CA ALA A 59 4.10 -11.46 13.49
C ALA A 59 4.47 -12.88 13.92
N SER A 60 5.22 -13.63 13.12
CA SER A 60 5.56 -15.05 13.39
C SER A 60 6.37 -15.27 14.68
N SER A 61 7.03 -14.22 15.21
CA SER A 61 7.68 -14.26 16.52
C SER A 61 6.71 -14.37 17.70
N GLY A 62 5.42 -14.12 17.51
CA GLY A 62 4.41 -14.09 18.58
C GLY A 62 4.46 -12.87 19.49
N ASP A 63 5.42 -11.96 19.31
CA ASP A 63 5.66 -10.81 20.19
C ASP A 63 4.90 -9.58 19.67
N LEU A 64 3.77 -9.28 20.33
CA LEU A 64 2.92 -8.12 20.01
C LEU A 64 3.71 -6.81 20.08
N ARG A 65 4.54 -6.62 21.10
CA ARG A 65 5.30 -5.38 21.28
C ARG A 65 6.28 -5.14 20.14
N LYS A 66 7.08 -6.16 19.80
CA LYS A 66 8.00 -6.09 18.66
C LYS A 66 7.25 -5.81 17.37
N PHE A 67 6.09 -6.44 17.17
CA PHE A 67 5.24 -6.23 16.03
C PHE A 67 4.80 -4.78 15.94
N VAL A 68 4.17 -4.22 16.98
CA VAL A 68 3.66 -2.84 17.00
C VAL A 68 4.79 -1.83 16.75
N ILE A 69 5.92 -1.95 17.48
CA ILE A 69 7.08 -1.06 17.31
C ILE A 69 7.60 -1.14 15.86
N SER A 70 7.73 -2.34 15.31
CA SER A 70 8.21 -2.54 13.93
C SER A 70 7.28 -1.89 12.90
N ARG A 71 5.97 -2.00 13.06
CA ARG A 71 4.99 -1.42 12.11
C ARG A 71 4.92 0.10 12.24
N ALA A 72 4.83 0.61 13.48
CA ALA A 72 4.80 2.05 13.73
C ALA A 72 6.06 2.74 13.16
N THR A 73 7.24 2.21 13.45
CA THR A 73 8.51 2.78 12.95
C THR A 73 8.69 2.65 11.44
N ARG A 74 7.97 1.75 10.79
CA ARG A 74 7.96 1.59 9.33
C ARG A 74 7.04 2.59 8.65
N LEU A 75 5.85 2.86 9.23
CA LEU A 75 4.83 3.69 8.57
C LEU A 75 5.00 5.18 8.89
N PHE A 76 4.94 5.55 10.17
CA PHE A 76 4.73 6.92 10.59
C PHE A 76 5.84 7.90 10.17
N PRO A 77 7.15 7.59 10.23
CA PRO A 77 8.19 8.56 9.95
C PRO A 77 8.13 9.16 8.53
N ALA A 78 8.05 8.31 7.53
CA ALA A 78 7.95 8.77 6.13
C ALA A 78 6.57 9.38 5.86
N PHE A 79 5.50 8.83 6.45
CA PHE A 79 4.14 9.34 6.31
C PHE A 79 3.99 10.77 6.84
N TRP A 80 4.44 11.04 8.06
CA TRP A 80 4.34 12.38 8.65
C TRP A 80 5.04 13.43 7.78
N PHE A 81 6.25 13.13 7.33
CA PHE A 81 6.98 14.04 6.45
C PHE A 81 6.25 14.23 5.12
N SER A 82 5.84 13.15 4.46
CA SER A 82 5.17 13.22 3.16
C SER A 82 3.82 13.92 3.24
N CYS A 83 3.03 13.65 4.28
CA CYS A 83 1.75 14.33 4.51
C CYS A 83 1.96 15.83 4.74
N THR A 84 2.97 16.22 5.54
CA THR A 84 3.33 17.62 5.75
C THR A 84 3.78 18.28 4.45
N LEU A 85 4.65 17.60 3.69
CA LEU A 85 5.14 18.14 2.42
C LEU A 85 3.99 18.34 1.42
N THR A 86 3.12 17.33 1.25
CA THR A 86 1.96 17.44 0.36
C THR A 86 1.02 18.56 0.79
N PHE A 87 0.75 18.67 2.11
CA PHE A 87 -0.05 19.77 2.65
C PHE A 87 0.54 21.15 2.31
N LEU A 88 1.85 21.34 2.51
CA LEU A 88 2.51 22.62 2.19
C LEU A 88 2.49 22.91 0.69
N VAL A 89 2.71 21.89 -0.16
CA VAL A 89 2.63 22.05 -1.62
C VAL A 89 1.21 22.43 -2.05
N ILE A 90 0.17 21.82 -1.46
CA ILE A 90 -1.23 22.20 -1.72
C ILE A 90 -1.49 23.65 -1.33
N LEU A 91 -1.04 24.10 -0.16
CA LEU A 91 -1.24 25.49 0.29
C LEU A 91 -0.56 26.51 -0.63
N MET A 92 0.63 26.19 -1.14
CA MET A 92 1.41 27.13 -1.96
C MET A 92 1.04 27.10 -3.45
N PHE A 93 0.65 25.94 -3.97
CA PHE A 93 0.55 25.72 -5.41
C PHE A 93 -0.73 24.96 -5.83
N GLY A 94 -1.60 24.55 -4.91
CA GLY A 94 -2.73 23.66 -5.21
C GLY A 94 -3.92 24.33 -5.89
N GLU A 95 -4.16 25.60 -5.59
CA GLU A 95 -5.31 26.34 -6.14
C GLU A 95 -5.27 26.43 -7.68
N PRO A 96 -6.43 26.33 -8.35
CA PRO A 96 -7.78 26.16 -7.77
C PRO A 96 -8.18 24.69 -7.54
N GLN A 97 -7.40 23.70 -8.00
CA GLN A 97 -7.81 22.29 -8.08
C GLN A 97 -7.68 21.55 -6.75
N PHE A 98 -6.71 21.93 -5.93
CA PHE A 98 -6.44 21.31 -4.65
C PHE A 98 -6.50 22.35 -3.52
N SER A 99 -7.23 22.03 -2.47
CA SER A 99 -7.26 22.82 -1.24
C SER A 99 -7.16 21.91 -0.01
N ALA A 100 -6.63 22.45 1.08
CA ALA A 100 -6.53 21.72 2.33
C ALA A 100 -6.61 22.67 3.53
N THR A 101 -7.24 22.23 4.60
CA THR A 101 -7.35 22.97 5.87
C THR A 101 -6.36 22.42 6.90
N LEU A 102 -5.99 23.27 7.87
CA LEU A 102 -5.15 22.83 9.00
C LEU A 102 -5.82 21.70 9.81
N LYS A 103 -7.14 21.77 10.01
CA LYS A 103 -7.91 20.71 10.67
C LYS A 103 -7.76 19.37 9.93
N GLN A 104 -7.95 19.40 8.61
CA GLN A 104 -7.78 18.21 7.75
C GLN A 104 -6.37 17.64 7.87
N TYR A 105 -5.34 18.49 7.80
CA TYR A 105 -3.93 18.07 7.94
C TYR A 105 -3.67 17.39 9.28
N LEU A 106 -4.06 18.02 10.41
CA LEU A 106 -3.83 17.46 11.74
C LEU A 106 -4.49 16.09 11.93
N ILE A 107 -5.71 15.92 11.43
CA ILE A 107 -6.41 14.64 11.49
C ILE A 107 -5.71 13.60 10.59
N ASN A 108 -5.26 13.99 9.39
CA ASN A 108 -4.54 13.09 8.50
C ASN A 108 -3.24 12.56 9.13
N LEU A 109 -2.51 13.34 9.92
CA LEU A 109 -1.29 12.88 10.62
C LEU A 109 -1.52 11.66 11.52
N THR A 110 -2.74 11.40 11.94
CA THR A 110 -3.12 10.21 12.73
C THR A 110 -3.28 8.95 11.90
N MET A 111 -3.37 9.03 10.56
CA MET A 111 -3.83 7.97 9.64
C MET A 111 -5.28 7.51 9.89
N LEU A 112 -6.06 8.23 10.68
CA LEU A 112 -7.42 7.86 11.06
C LEU A 112 -8.49 8.75 10.39
N ALA A 113 -8.11 9.55 9.40
CA ALA A 113 -8.99 10.52 8.74
C ALA A 113 -10.28 9.88 8.19
N GLU A 114 -10.18 8.70 7.58
CA GLU A 114 -11.34 7.97 7.04
C GLU A 114 -12.33 7.49 8.12
N PHE A 115 -11.88 7.32 9.37
CA PHE A 115 -12.77 6.88 10.46
C PHE A 115 -13.65 8.02 11.01
N VAL A 116 -13.28 9.27 10.71
CA VAL A 116 -13.98 10.48 11.13
C VAL A 116 -14.48 11.28 9.92
N ASP A 117 -14.58 10.62 8.76
CA ASP A 117 -15.07 11.18 7.48
C ASP A 117 -14.39 12.52 7.08
N VAL A 118 -13.08 12.61 7.34
CA VAL A 118 -12.26 13.76 6.92
C VAL A 118 -11.53 13.38 5.62
N PRO A 119 -11.59 14.25 4.57
CA PRO A 119 -10.90 13.99 3.31
C PRO A 119 -9.39 13.80 3.51
N LEU A 120 -8.81 12.92 2.70
CA LEU A 120 -7.37 12.67 2.73
C LEU A 120 -6.59 13.85 2.11
N ILE A 121 -5.40 14.15 2.65
CA ILE A 121 -4.48 15.16 2.09
C ILE A 121 -3.93 14.70 0.74
N ASP A 122 -3.71 13.40 0.57
CA ASP A 122 -3.39 12.78 -0.72
C ASP A 122 -4.26 11.54 -0.93
N GLY A 123 -4.80 11.40 -2.13
CA GLY A 123 -5.72 10.33 -2.47
C GLY A 123 -5.15 8.94 -2.19
N VAL A 124 -3.83 8.71 -2.37
CA VAL A 124 -3.22 7.39 -2.17
C VAL A 124 -3.23 6.91 -0.70
N TYR A 125 -3.49 7.78 0.26
CA TYR A 125 -3.46 7.43 1.69
C TYR A 125 -4.57 6.45 2.10
N TRP A 126 -5.63 6.27 1.29
CA TRP A 126 -6.66 5.27 1.55
C TRP A 126 -6.10 3.85 1.71
N THR A 127 -5.03 3.51 0.98
CA THR A 127 -4.41 2.19 1.08
C THR A 127 -3.68 1.97 2.41
N LEU A 128 -3.17 3.05 3.01
CA LEU A 128 -2.54 3.01 4.33
C LEU A 128 -3.55 2.72 5.43
N THR A 129 -4.75 3.28 5.33
CA THR A 129 -5.85 2.96 6.26
C THR A 129 -6.21 1.48 6.19
N ILE A 130 -6.24 0.89 4.99
CA ILE A 130 -6.46 -0.54 4.80
C ILE A 130 -5.32 -1.38 5.40
N GLU A 131 -4.07 -0.99 5.16
CA GLU A 131 -2.91 -1.66 5.73
C GLU A 131 -2.90 -1.55 7.27
N LEU A 132 -3.27 -0.40 7.84
CA LEU A 132 -3.39 -0.18 9.27
C LEU A 132 -4.47 -1.09 9.90
N LYS A 133 -5.63 -1.23 9.26
CA LYS A 133 -6.68 -2.18 9.70
C LYS A 133 -6.16 -3.61 9.71
N PHE A 134 -5.42 -4.02 8.69
CA PHE A 134 -4.81 -5.35 8.66
C PHE A 134 -3.77 -5.51 9.79
N TYR A 135 -2.96 -4.46 10.08
CA TYR A 135 -2.05 -4.49 11.25
C TYR A 135 -2.83 -4.65 12.56
N ALA A 136 -3.94 -3.93 12.72
CA ALA A 136 -4.78 -4.04 13.92
C ALA A 136 -5.36 -5.45 14.08
N MET A 137 -5.83 -6.08 12.99
CA MET A 137 -6.31 -7.47 13.02
C MET A 137 -5.21 -8.45 13.45
N ILE A 138 -4.00 -8.34 12.90
CA ILE A 138 -2.88 -9.20 13.28
C ILE A 138 -2.41 -8.91 14.73
N ALA A 139 -2.40 -7.65 15.14
CA ALA A 139 -2.08 -7.27 16.52
C ALA A 139 -3.10 -7.87 17.51
N LEU A 140 -4.38 -7.89 17.17
CA LEU A 140 -5.43 -8.53 17.97
C LEU A 140 -5.18 -10.04 18.09
N VAL A 141 -4.84 -10.71 16.98
CA VAL A 141 -4.51 -12.16 16.99
C VAL A 141 -3.31 -12.43 17.90
N LEU A 142 -2.28 -11.56 17.87
CA LEU A 142 -1.12 -11.66 18.76
C LEU A 142 -1.49 -11.41 20.21
N ALA A 143 -2.31 -10.39 20.51
CA ALA A 143 -2.76 -10.07 21.86
C ALA A 143 -3.56 -11.21 22.51
N LEU A 144 -4.36 -11.92 21.69
CA LEU A 144 -5.13 -13.10 22.09
C LEU A 144 -4.30 -14.39 22.16
N GLY A 145 -3.00 -14.34 21.82
CA GLY A 145 -2.13 -15.53 21.78
C GLY A 145 -2.52 -16.57 20.71
N ARG A 146 -3.26 -16.17 19.68
CA ARG A 146 -3.86 -17.07 18.68
C ARG A 146 -3.06 -17.17 17.37
N ILE A 147 -1.80 -16.75 17.33
CA ILE A 147 -0.97 -16.77 16.11
C ILE A 147 -0.80 -18.17 15.51
N ASN A 148 -0.82 -19.21 16.33
CA ASN A 148 -0.76 -20.59 15.85
C ASN A 148 -2.04 -21.04 15.11
N SER A 149 -3.17 -20.37 15.33
CA SER A 149 -4.44 -20.61 14.64
C SER A 149 -4.66 -19.70 13.44
N ILE A 150 -3.64 -18.96 13.00
CA ILE A 150 -3.77 -17.92 11.97
C ILE A 150 -4.35 -18.44 10.64
N GLU A 151 -4.03 -19.68 10.26
CA GLU A 151 -4.58 -20.30 9.04
C GLU A 151 -6.11 -20.44 9.11
N LYS A 152 -6.63 -20.89 10.26
CA LYS A 152 -8.08 -20.98 10.47
C LYS A 152 -8.74 -19.60 10.49
N ILE A 153 -8.07 -18.61 11.11
CA ILE A 153 -8.57 -17.23 11.19
C ILE A 153 -8.67 -16.64 9.78
N PHE A 154 -7.69 -16.87 8.90
CA PHE A 154 -7.73 -16.40 7.51
C PHE A 154 -8.85 -17.05 6.70
N ILE A 155 -9.08 -18.36 6.87
CA ILE A 155 -10.20 -19.06 6.22
C ILE A 155 -11.55 -18.47 6.69
N LEU A 156 -11.71 -18.28 8.00
CA LEU A 156 -12.93 -17.68 8.56
C LEU A 156 -13.11 -16.23 8.08
N TRP A 157 -12.03 -15.46 8.00
CA TRP A 157 -12.10 -14.11 7.49
C TRP A 157 -12.51 -14.07 6.01
N LEU A 158 -11.93 -14.91 5.15
CA LEU A 158 -12.38 -15.04 3.75
C LEU A 158 -13.84 -15.46 3.66
N ALA A 159 -14.28 -16.45 4.43
CA ALA A 159 -15.67 -16.87 4.46
C ALA A 159 -16.61 -15.73 4.88
N ALA A 160 -16.24 -14.96 5.91
CA ALA A 160 -16.99 -13.78 6.32
C ALA A 160 -17.10 -12.73 5.20
N THR A 161 -16.03 -12.52 4.42
CA THR A 161 -16.08 -11.58 3.29
C THR A 161 -17.00 -12.07 2.17
N LEU A 162 -17.06 -13.37 1.91
CA LEU A 162 -17.99 -13.95 0.92
C LEU A 162 -19.45 -13.85 1.38
N VAL A 163 -19.72 -14.01 2.67
CA VAL A 163 -21.06 -13.76 3.23
C VAL A 163 -21.48 -12.31 3.00
N LEU A 164 -20.56 -11.36 3.10
CA LEU A 164 -20.84 -9.94 2.84
C LEU A 164 -21.04 -9.60 1.36
N ASP A 165 -20.56 -10.43 0.43
CA ASP A 165 -20.88 -10.28 -0.99
C ASP A 165 -22.35 -10.67 -1.26
N VAL A 166 -22.93 -11.59 -0.45
CA VAL A 166 -24.34 -12.03 -0.57
C VAL A 166 -25.27 -11.16 0.30
N PHE A 167 -24.84 -10.81 1.49
CA PHE A 167 -25.59 -9.98 2.46
C PHE A 167 -24.80 -8.68 2.75
N PRO A 168 -24.89 -7.68 1.88
CA PRO A 168 -24.04 -6.49 1.95
C PRO A 168 -24.28 -5.68 3.23
N SER A 169 -23.18 -5.37 3.92
CA SER A 169 -23.12 -4.41 5.01
C SER A 169 -21.92 -3.50 4.81
N TRP A 170 -22.17 -2.25 4.45
CA TRP A 170 -21.13 -1.27 4.18
C TRP A 170 -20.15 -1.10 5.35
N SER A 171 -20.69 -0.89 6.56
CA SER A 171 -19.88 -0.69 7.76
C SER A 171 -19.01 -1.91 8.08
N LEU A 172 -19.57 -3.12 7.99
CA LEU A 172 -18.84 -4.34 8.28
C LEU A 172 -17.81 -4.65 7.18
N SER A 173 -18.16 -4.44 5.92
CA SER A 173 -17.23 -4.62 4.79
C SER A 173 -16.01 -3.71 4.91
N ARG A 174 -16.22 -2.44 5.30
CA ARG A 174 -15.12 -1.50 5.58
C ARG A 174 -14.31 -1.89 6.81
N ALA A 175 -14.96 -2.38 7.88
CA ALA A 175 -14.28 -2.77 9.11
C ALA A 175 -13.32 -3.94 8.89
N ILE A 176 -13.78 -4.98 8.19
CA ILE A 176 -12.96 -6.18 7.93
C ILE A 176 -12.24 -6.15 6.58
N ILE A 177 -12.17 -4.98 5.91
CA ILE A 177 -11.49 -4.79 4.61
C ILE A 177 -11.86 -5.86 3.58
N ALA A 178 -13.17 -6.13 3.45
CA ALA A 178 -13.68 -7.26 2.65
C ALA A 178 -13.18 -7.25 1.21
N GLY A 179 -13.12 -6.09 0.56
CA GLY A 179 -12.67 -5.97 -0.83
C GLY A 179 -11.20 -6.34 -1.09
N GLN A 180 -10.34 -6.31 -0.07
CA GLN A 180 -8.88 -6.55 -0.23
C GLN A 180 -8.38 -7.77 0.53
N ALA A 181 -9.24 -8.42 1.33
CA ALA A 181 -8.90 -9.55 2.19
C ALA A 181 -8.16 -10.68 1.44
N GLN A 182 -8.63 -11.04 0.24
CA GLN A 182 -8.06 -12.09 -0.59
C GLN A 182 -6.59 -11.85 -0.94
N PHE A 183 -6.17 -10.60 -1.13
CA PHE A 183 -4.77 -10.28 -1.45
C PHE A 183 -3.87 -10.39 -0.22
N PHE A 184 -4.31 -9.87 0.94
CA PHE A 184 -3.56 -10.02 2.19
C PHE A 184 -3.43 -11.48 2.62
N VAL A 185 -4.54 -12.24 2.54
CA VAL A 185 -4.54 -13.65 2.89
C VAL A 185 -3.65 -14.44 1.94
N ALA A 186 -3.73 -14.21 0.63
CA ALA A 186 -2.84 -14.86 -0.34
C ALA A 186 -1.37 -14.63 -0.01
N GLY A 187 -0.97 -13.38 0.27
CA GLY A 187 0.39 -13.06 0.68
C GLY A 187 0.82 -13.75 1.97
N ALA A 188 -0.06 -13.76 2.98
CA ALA A 188 0.19 -14.42 4.25
C ALA A 188 0.31 -15.95 4.10
N VAL A 189 -0.53 -16.56 3.27
CA VAL A 189 -0.45 -18.01 2.94
C VAL A 189 0.84 -18.31 2.17
N CYS A 190 1.26 -17.46 1.25
CA CYS A 190 2.57 -17.57 0.61
C CYS A 190 3.72 -17.57 1.61
N PHE A 191 3.66 -16.74 2.66
CA PHE A 191 4.64 -16.79 3.76
C PHE A 191 4.57 -18.10 4.53
N LEU A 192 3.38 -18.62 4.84
CA LEU A 192 3.22 -19.91 5.52
C LEU A 192 3.81 -21.06 4.70
N ILE A 193 3.59 -21.08 3.39
CA ILE A 193 4.21 -22.06 2.48
C ILE A 193 5.73 -21.90 2.50
N TYR A 194 6.24 -20.67 2.41
CA TYR A 194 7.67 -20.37 2.47
C TYR A 194 8.34 -20.86 3.77
N HIS A 195 7.65 -20.70 4.91
CA HIS A 195 8.21 -20.95 6.24
C HIS A 195 7.95 -22.37 6.75
N ARG A 196 6.76 -22.92 6.47
CA ARG A 196 6.29 -24.22 7.02
C ARG A 196 6.07 -25.31 5.97
N GLY A 197 6.32 -25.00 4.70
CA GLY A 197 6.05 -25.92 3.58
C GLY A 197 4.59 -25.89 3.12
N THR A 198 4.32 -26.71 2.10
CA THR A 198 2.98 -26.86 1.50
C THR A 198 2.09 -27.76 2.35
N SER A 199 0.80 -27.45 2.36
CA SER A 199 -0.26 -28.34 2.85
C SER A 199 -1.51 -28.13 2.01
N LEU A 200 -2.40 -29.13 1.97
CA LEU A 200 -3.65 -29.03 1.20
C LEU A 200 -4.49 -27.80 1.58
N PRO A 201 -4.72 -27.49 2.87
CA PRO A 201 -5.46 -26.27 3.23
C PRO A 201 -4.82 -24.98 2.72
N ARG A 202 -3.49 -24.85 2.75
CA ARG A 202 -2.78 -23.67 2.24
C ARG A 202 -2.94 -23.50 0.74
N VAL A 203 -2.82 -24.59 -0.02
CA VAL A 203 -2.99 -24.59 -1.47
C VAL A 203 -4.43 -24.23 -1.81
N LEU A 204 -5.42 -24.86 -1.17
CA LEU A 204 -6.83 -24.55 -1.38
C LEU A 204 -7.18 -23.10 -1.03
N THR A 205 -6.63 -22.57 0.08
CA THR A 205 -6.83 -21.17 0.46
C THR A 205 -6.21 -20.22 -0.58
N LEU A 206 -5.03 -20.53 -1.11
CA LEU A 206 -4.39 -19.71 -2.14
C LEU A 206 -5.18 -19.71 -3.46
N VAL A 207 -5.70 -20.87 -3.87
CA VAL A 207 -6.57 -21.01 -5.05
C VAL A 207 -7.90 -20.26 -4.83
N ALA A 208 -8.50 -20.37 -3.65
CA ALA A 208 -9.71 -19.61 -3.30
C ALA A 208 -9.45 -18.09 -3.36
N CYS A 209 -8.35 -17.62 -2.79
CA CYS A 209 -7.97 -16.21 -2.88
C CYS A 209 -7.83 -15.74 -4.34
N TRP A 210 -7.21 -16.55 -5.19
CA TRP A 210 -7.06 -16.25 -6.62
C TRP A 210 -8.42 -16.16 -7.32
N ALA A 211 -9.29 -17.14 -7.11
CA ALA A 211 -10.62 -17.15 -7.71
C ALA A 211 -11.48 -15.95 -7.25
N ILE A 212 -11.46 -15.64 -5.93
CA ILE A 212 -12.16 -14.48 -5.36
C ILE A 212 -11.60 -13.17 -5.93
N ALA A 213 -10.27 -13.06 -6.07
CA ALA A 213 -9.62 -11.87 -6.62
C ALA A 213 -10.08 -11.63 -8.06
N ILE A 214 -10.04 -12.65 -8.93
CA ILE A 214 -10.51 -12.54 -10.31
C ILE A 214 -11.99 -12.16 -10.34
N TYR A 215 -12.84 -12.89 -9.61
CA TYR A 215 -14.27 -12.64 -9.59
C TYR A 215 -14.59 -11.18 -9.20
N ARG A 216 -14.03 -10.68 -8.09
CA ARG A 216 -14.31 -9.33 -7.60
C ARG A 216 -13.79 -8.24 -8.54
N GLU A 217 -12.62 -8.45 -9.15
CA GLU A 217 -12.08 -7.49 -10.11
C GLU A 217 -12.90 -7.46 -11.41
N LEU A 218 -13.38 -8.60 -11.89
CA LEU A 218 -14.24 -8.64 -13.09
C LEU A 218 -15.60 -7.99 -12.82
N VAL A 219 -16.17 -8.17 -11.64
CA VAL A 219 -17.38 -7.45 -11.22
C VAL A 219 -17.10 -5.94 -11.09
N GLY A 220 -15.94 -5.57 -10.60
CA GLY A 220 -15.51 -4.17 -10.45
C GLY A 220 -15.28 -3.40 -11.76
N LEU A 221 -15.20 -4.08 -12.92
CA LEU A 221 -14.99 -3.42 -14.23
C LEU A 221 -16.09 -2.41 -14.57
N HIS A 222 -17.32 -2.67 -14.13
CA HIS A 222 -18.42 -1.73 -14.34
C HIS A 222 -18.18 -0.39 -13.63
N TRP A 223 -17.78 -0.43 -12.36
CA TRP A 223 -17.41 0.77 -11.62
C TRP A 223 -16.24 1.52 -12.27
N PHE A 224 -15.25 0.80 -12.80
CA PHE A 224 -14.12 1.41 -13.50
C PHE A 224 -14.58 2.17 -14.76
N LEU A 225 -15.48 1.56 -15.54
CA LEU A 225 -16.07 2.19 -16.73
C LEU A 225 -16.86 3.46 -16.37
N GLU A 226 -17.68 3.40 -15.31
CA GLU A 226 -18.45 4.57 -14.85
C GLU A 226 -17.56 5.70 -14.35
N THR A 227 -16.46 5.36 -13.62
CA THR A 227 -15.58 6.34 -13.00
C THR A 227 -14.62 6.99 -13.98
N TYR A 228 -14.06 6.22 -14.92
CA TYR A 228 -12.99 6.68 -15.81
C TYR A 228 -13.41 6.77 -17.26
N HIS A 229 -14.65 6.45 -17.61
CA HIS A 229 -15.17 6.40 -19.00
C HIS A 229 -14.27 5.59 -19.93
N SER A 230 -13.61 4.56 -19.40
CA SER A 230 -12.66 3.71 -20.11
C SER A 230 -12.94 2.23 -19.82
N GLN A 231 -12.94 1.43 -20.88
CA GLN A 231 -13.24 0.00 -20.77
C GLN A 231 -11.95 -0.81 -20.64
N LEU A 232 -11.83 -1.57 -19.54
CA LEU A 232 -10.75 -2.52 -19.36
C LEU A 232 -11.06 -3.84 -20.05
N ASN A 233 -10.03 -4.47 -20.64
CA ASN A 233 -10.15 -5.83 -21.14
C ASN A 233 -10.11 -6.83 -19.97
N PRO A 234 -11.19 -7.63 -19.76
CA PRO A 234 -11.26 -8.57 -18.63
C PRO A 234 -10.17 -9.64 -18.68
N ILE A 235 -9.73 -10.05 -19.88
CA ILE A 235 -8.66 -11.05 -20.03
C ILE A 235 -7.33 -10.47 -19.54
N VAL A 236 -7.03 -9.21 -19.84
CA VAL A 236 -5.80 -8.55 -19.37
C VAL A 236 -5.81 -8.42 -17.85
N VAL A 237 -6.94 -8.03 -17.24
CA VAL A 237 -7.10 -7.94 -15.78
C VAL A 237 -6.88 -9.31 -15.13
N ALA A 238 -7.56 -10.35 -15.60
CA ALA A 238 -7.41 -11.71 -15.07
C ALA A 238 -5.98 -12.24 -15.25
N THR A 239 -5.32 -11.93 -16.36
CA THR A 239 -3.94 -12.33 -16.64
C THR A 239 -2.96 -11.65 -15.69
N LEU A 240 -3.09 -10.34 -15.46
CA LEU A 240 -2.22 -9.60 -14.54
C LEU A 240 -2.37 -10.08 -13.09
N ILE A 241 -3.60 -10.31 -12.63
CA ILE A 241 -3.85 -10.89 -11.30
C ILE A 241 -3.21 -12.27 -11.19
N SER A 242 -3.44 -13.14 -12.18
CA SER A 242 -2.87 -14.49 -12.20
C SER A 242 -1.33 -14.44 -12.19
N LEU A 243 -0.72 -13.48 -12.90
CA LEU A 243 0.72 -13.26 -12.88
C LEU A 243 1.22 -12.86 -11.48
N PHE A 244 0.49 -11.99 -10.75
CA PHE A 244 0.87 -11.62 -9.38
C PHE A 244 0.81 -12.83 -8.44
N PHE A 245 -0.23 -13.65 -8.53
CA PHE A 245 -0.34 -14.90 -7.77
C PHE A 245 0.79 -15.88 -8.13
N ALA A 246 1.11 -16.04 -9.42
CA ALA A 246 2.21 -16.88 -9.87
C ALA A 246 3.57 -16.40 -9.32
N ILE A 247 3.85 -15.10 -9.40
CA ILE A 247 5.09 -14.51 -8.86
C ILE A 247 5.18 -14.75 -7.34
N MET A 248 4.11 -14.49 -6.59
CA MET A 248 4.11 -14.70 -5.14
C MET A 248 4.23 -16.18 -4.77
N THR A 249 3.67 -17.07 -5.58
CA THR A 249 3.84 -18.53 -5.44
C THR A 249 5.29 -18.95 -5.70
N LEU A 250 5.97 -18.40 -6.71
CA LEU A 250 7.39 -18.63 -6.95
C LEU A 250 8.25 -18.16 -5.77
N VAL A 251 7.89 -17.02 -5.15
CA VAL A 251 8.54 -16.56 -3.91
C VAL A 251 8.31 -17.56 -2.78
N ALA A 252 7.06 -18.04 -2.60
CA ALA A 252 6.71 -19.00 -1.57
C ALA A 252 7.49 -20.32 -1.71
N PHE A 253 7.71 -20.78 -2.93
CA PHE A 253 8.54 -21.98 -3.23
C PHE A 253 10.06 -21.70 -3.28
N ARG A 254 10.51 -20.48 -2.94
CA ARG A 254 11.93 -20.09 -2.96
C ARG A 254 12.60 -20.21 -4.35
N ARG A 255 11.81 -20.15 -5.43
CA ARG A 255 12.31 -20.27 -6.82
C ARG A 255 12.81 -18.95 -7.40
N THR A 256 12.83 -17.87 -6.62
CA THR A 256 13.27 -16.53 -7.04
C THR A 256 14.70 -16.18 -6.61
N GLY A 257 15.49 -17.14 -6.16
CA GLY A 257 16.86 -16.93 -5.65
C GLY A 257 17.82 -16.26 -6.66
N PHE A 258 17.62 -16.49 -7.97
CA PHE A 258 18.42 -15.84 -9.03
C PHE A 258 18.21 -14.31 -9.08
N VAL A 259 17.01 -13.83 -8.74
CA VAL A 259 16.71 -12.40 -8.65
C VAL A 259 17.34 -11.80 -7.39
N GLY A 260 17.40 -12.57 -6.29
CA GLY A 260 17.98 -12.16 -5.02
C GLY A 260 19.51 -11.96 -5.03
N ARG A 261 20.22 -12.44 -6.08
CA ARG A 261 21.67 -12.23 -6.23
C ARG A 261 22.04 -10.76 -6.45
N ARG A 262 21.13 -9.92 -6.95
CA ARG A 262 21.34 -8.48 -7.09
C ARG A 262 20.84 -7.74 -5.84
N ASN A 263 21.57 -6.71 -5.44
CA ASN A 263 21.18 -5.87 -4.30
C ASN A 263 20.05 -4.91 -4.70
N TRP A 264 18.80 -5.28 -4.38
CA TRP A 264 17.60 -4.48 -4.63
C TRP A 264 17.16 -3.62 -3.44
N ILE A 265 17.99 -3.54 -2.39
CA ILE A 265 17.63 -2.86 -1.13
C ILE A 265 17.31 -1.39 -1.39
N ALA A 266 18.11 -0.71 -2.20
CA ALA A 266 17.88 0.69 -2.53
C ALA A 266 16.51 0.92 -3.21
N MET A 267 16.17 0.11 -4.23
CA MET A 267 14.86 0.22 -4.89
C MET A 267 13.69 -0.07 -3.94
N GLY A 268 13.85 -1.08 -3.07
CA GLY A 268 12.83 -1.40 -2.06
C GLY A 268 12.62 -0.27 -1.04
N ALA A 269 13.69 0.43 -0.71
CA ALA A 269 13.65 1.55 0.22
C ALA A 269 12.92 2.78 -0.35
N LEU A 270 13.07 3.05 -1.65
CA LEU A 270 12.41 4.17 -2.33
C LEU A 270 10.90 3.98 -2.49
N THR A 271 10.41 2.74 -2.45
CA THR A 271 9.02 2.41 -2.78
C THR A 271 8.01 3.16 -1.93
N TYR A 272 8.20 3.18 -0.61
CA TYR A 272 7.23 3.76 0.31
C TYR A 272 7.21 5.29 0.25
N PRO A 273 8.36 6.00 0.33
CA PRO A 273 8.36 7.44 0.12
C PRO A 273 7.80 7.85 -1.24
N LEU A 274 8.17 7.17 -2.34
CA LEU A 274 7.63 7.44 -3.67
C LEU A 274 6.11 7.32 -3.69
N TYR A 275 5.57 6.25 -3.11
CA TYR A 275 4.13 6.03 -3.04
C TYR A 275 3.40 7.15 -2.31
N LEU A 276 3.99 7.70 -1.24
CA LEU A 276 3.37 8.73 -0.41
C LEU A 276 3.32 10.13 -1.05
N ILE A 277 4.23 10.43 -1.99
CA ILE A 277 4.38 11.81 -2.50
C ILE A 277 3.96 11.97 -3.96
N HIS A 278 3.76 10.85 -4.71
CA HIS A 278 3.68 10.96 -6.17
C HIS A 278 2.38 11.58 -6.67
N GLN A 279 1.22 11.33 -6.04
CA GLN A 279 -0.06 11.66 -6.66
C GLN A 279 -0.33 13.17 -6.70
N ASN A 280 -0.66 13.79 -5.57
CA ASN A 280 -1.10 15.20 -5.57
C ASN A 280 0.03 16.16 -5.91
N ILE A 281 1.25 15.91 -5.41
CA ILE A 281 2.42 16.73 -5.78
C ILE A 281 2.66 16.62 -7.30
N GLY A 282 2.60 15.42 -7.87
CA GLY A 282 2.75 15.21 -9.30
C GLY A 282 1.69 15.92 -10.11
N PHE A 283 0.42 15.83 -9.73
CA PHE A 283 -0.66 16.51 -10.41
C PHE A 283 -0.52 18.04 -10.38
N ILE A 284 -0.13 18.60 -9.24
CA ILE A 284 0.14 20.04 -9.10
C ILE A 284 1.27 20.47 -10.06
N ILE A 285 2.34 19.68 -10.17
CA ILE A 285 3.42 19.98 -11.10
C ILE A 285 2.90 19.92 -12.55
N PHE A 286 2.12 18.91 -12.93
CA PHE A 286 1.51 18.85 -14.27
C PHE A 286 0.67 20.07 -14.57
N GLN A 287 -0.13 20.55 -13.63
CA GLN A 287 -0.98 21.74 -13.83
C GLN A 287 -0.14 23.00 -14.04
N ARG A 288 0.92 23.18 -13.23
CA ARG A 288 1.75 24.39 -13.27
C ARG A 288 2.69 24.45 -14.48
N THR A 289 3.02 23.31 -15.07
CA THR A 289 4.00 23.24 -16.19
C THR A 289 3.35 22.87 -17.52
N ASN A 290 2.03 22.75 -17.58
CA ASN A 290 1.32 22.41 -18.81
C ASN A 290 1.60 23.41 -19.95
N GLY A 291 1.89 22.89 -21.15
CA GLY A 291 2.20 23.70 -22.33
C GLY A 291 3.61 24.31 -22.37
N GLN A 292 4.42 24.20 -21.31
CA GLN A 292 5.76 24.75 -21.26
C GLN A 292 6.83 23.82 -21.86
N VAL A 293 6.59 22.51 -21.82
CA VAL A 293 7.50 21.47 -22.30
C VAL A 293 6.74 20.35 -23.01
N ASN A 294 7.47 19.56 -23.82
CA ASN A 294 6.91 18.36 -24.42
C ASN A 294 6.35 17.42 -23.34
N ARG A 295 5.11 16.92 -23.53
CA ARG A 295 4.39 16.11 -22.54
C ARG A 295 5.15 14.86 -22.09
N TYR A 296 5.86 14.16 -22.98
CA TYR A 296 6.63 12.95 -22.62
C TYR A 296 7.89 13.30 -21.82
N LEU A 297 8.57 14.41 -22.20
CA LEU A 297 9.69 14.92 -21.42
C LEU A 297 9.23 15.33 -20.03
N LEU A 298 8.07 16.00 -19.91
CA LEU A 298 7.47 16.39 -18.63
C LEU A 298 7.19 15.16 -17.76
N LEU A 299 6.59 14.08 -18.31
CA LEU A 299 6.35 12.84 -17.60
C LEU A 299 7.63 12.25 -17.03
N VAL A 300 8.69 12.16 -17.83
CA VAL A 300 9.99 11.64 -17.39
C VAL A 300 10.60 12.53 -16.31
N MET A 301 10.56 13.85 -16.49
CA MET A 301 11.07 14.80 -15.50
C MET A 301 10.36 14.68 -14.15
N ILE A 302 9.03 14.56 -14.15
CA ILE A 302 8.26 14.42 -12.90
C ILE A 302 8.56 13.07 -12.23
N ILE A 303 8.64 11.97 -12.97
CA ILE A 303 9.01 10.66 -12.41
C ILE A 303 10.41 10.72 -11.77
N VAL A 304 11.39 11.30 -12.46
CA VAL A 304 12.75 11.46 -11.95
C VAL A 304 12.76 12.35 -10.71
N ALA A 305 12.03 13.47 -10.72
CA ALA A 305 11.91 14.38 -9.58
C ALA A 305 11.30 13.65 -8.37
N MET A 306 10.23 12.87 -8.55
CA MET A 306 9.61 12.09 -7.46
C MET A 306 10.53 10.99 -6.94
N LEU A 307 11.27 10.30 -7.79
CA LEU A 307 12.28 9.31 -7.37
C LEU A 307 13.41 9.96 -6.57
N THR A 308 13.88 11.13 -7.03
CA THR A 308 14.91 11.90 -6.33
C THR A 308 14.41 12.36 -4.96
N LEU A 309 13.19 12.92 -4.90
CA LEU A 309 12.57 13.33 -3.64
C LEU A 309 12.35 12.13 -2.69
N ALA A 310 11.89 10.99 -3.22
CA ALA A 310 11.77 9.75 -2.45
C ALA A 310 13.10 9.28 -1.87
N PHE A 311 14.18 9.42 -2.62
CA PHE A 311 15.54 9.13 -2.14
C PHE A 311 15.92 10.04 -0.96
N PHE A 312 15.69 11.34 -1.06
CA PHE A 312 15.95 12.28 0.04
C PHE A 312 15.10 11.96 1.27
N VAL A 313 13.83 11.69 1.11
CA VAL A 313 12.94 11.29 2.22
C VAL A 313 13.47 10.04 2.91
N HIS A 314 13.84 9.00 2.14
CA HIS A 314 14.42 7.78 2.72
C HIS A 314 15.73 8.01 3.44
N ALA A 315 16.68 8.72 2.79
CA ALA A 315 18.04 8.88 3.29
C ALA A 315 18.10 9.76 4.55
N PHE A 316 17.36 10.86 4.57
CA PHE A 316 17.53 11.92 5.57
C PHE A 316 16.40 11.96 6.62
N VAL A 317 15.19 11.49 6.27
CA VAL A 317 14.02 11.60 7.14
C VAL A 317 13.66 10.24 7.75
N GLU A 318 13.31 9.25 6.93
CA GLU A 318 12.80 7.96 7.37
C GLU A 318 13.74 7.30 8.39
N LYS A 319 15.03 7.19 8.06
CA LYS A 319 16.03 6.55 8.94
C LYS A 319 16.23 7.27 10.27
N LYS A 320 16.21 8.61 10.28
CA LYS A 320 16.43 9.39 11.50
C LYS A 320 15.20 9.33 12.41
N LEU A 321 14.02 9.65 11.87
CA LEU A 321 12.79 9.66 12.63
C LEU A 321 12.38 8.26 13.12
N ALA A 322 12.62 7.22 12.31
CA ALA A 322 12.36 5.83 12.71
C ALA A 322 13.19 5.42 13.94
N ARG A 323 14.46 5.86 14.01
CA ARG A 323 15.32 5.60 15.20
C ARG A 323 14.81 6.32 16.44
N VAL A 324 14.40 7.57 16.31
CA VAL A 324 13.83 8.35 17.43
C VAL A 324 12.54 7.71 17.89
N LEU A 325 11.59 7.47 16.99
CA LEU A 325 10.30 6.86 17.31
C LEU A 325 10.47 5.48 17.95
N LYS A 326 11.43 4.67 17.44
CA LYS A 326 11.72 3.36 18.03
C LYS A 326 12.18 3.46 19.48
N ARG A 327 13.06 4.42 19.79
CA ARG A 327 13.54 4.65 21.18
C ARG A 327 12.39 5.07 22.08
N LEU A 328 11.55 6.02 21.63
CA LEU A 328 10.40 6.50 22.39
C LEU A 328 9.40 5.37 22.68
N LEU A 329 9.06 4.56 21.67
CA LEU A 329 8.16 3.44 21.87
C LEU A 329 8.78 2.35 22.77
N GLN A 330 10.08 2.08 22.64
CA GLN A 330 10.75 1.12 23.51
C GLN A 330 10.77 1.59 24.96
N SER A 331 11.00 2.86 25.24
CA SER A 331 10.96 3.41 26.60
C SER A 331 9.54 3.42 27.19
N ALA A 332 8.52 3.71 26.37
CA ALA A 332 7.13 3.68 26.80
C ALA A 332 6.67 2.27 27.20
N PHE A 333 7.15 1.24 26.50
CA PHE A 333 6.83 -0.15 26.81
C PHE A 333 7.73 -0.80 27.90
N ASP A 334 8.89 -0.20 28.26
CA ASP A 334 9.85 -0.67 29.28
C ASP A 334 10.40 0.49 30.13
N PRO A 335 9.57 1.12 30.95
CA PRO A 335 10.03 2.25 31.79
C PRO A 335 11.15 1.86 32.77
N HIS A 336 11.27 0.59 33.15
CA HIS A 336 12.30 0.10 34.07
C HIS A 336 13.70 -0.11 33.45
N ARG A 337 13.86 -0.06 32.10
CA ARG A 337 15.19 -0.16 31.45
C ARG A 337 16.00 1.13 31.45
N MET A 338 15.42 2.24 31.89
CA MET A 338 16.07 3.57 31.96
C MET A 338 16.46 3.99 33.39
N GLY A 339 16.53 3.07 34.34
CA GLY A 339 17.19 3.33 35.62
C GLY A 339 18.67 3.67 35.39
N PRO A 340 19.27 4.60 36.16
CA PRO A 340 20.64 5.00 35.98
C PRO A 340 21.54 3.76 36.07
N LYS A 341 22.43 3.60 35.07
CA LYS A 341 23.53 2.64 35.20
C LYS A 341 24.27 3.05 36.47
N ALA A 342 24.19 2.22 37.49
CA ALA A 342 24.99 2.39 38.67
C ALA A 342 26.46 2.50 38.23
N THR A 343 27.03 3.67 38.38
CA THR A 343 28.47 3.88 38.32
C THR A 343 29.07 3.22 39.50
N THR A 344 29.65 2.05 39.31
CA THR A 344 30.65 1.48 40.20
C THR A 344 32.02 1.69 39.61
#